data_d080b7f4add7b91b7f3f5b4bdf85c263
#
_entry.id   d080b7f4add7b91b7f3f5b4bdf85c263
#
_cell.length_a   1.000
_cell.length_b   1.000
_cell.length_c   1.000
_cell.angle_alpha   90.00
_cell.angle_beta   90.00
_cell.angle_gamma   90.00
#
_symmetry.space_group_name_H-M   'P 1'
#
loop_
_entity.id
_entity.type
_entity.pdbx_description
1 polymer ?
#
loop_
_entity_poly.entity_id
_entity_poly.type
_entity_poly.pdbx_seq_one_letter_code
_entity_poly.pdbx_strand_id
1 'polypeptide(L)'
;RDPIKATWAAARYLKEMYDIYGDWNLVIAAYNCGPGTINKAIRRANGETDYWKIYNYLPKETRGYVPAFIAANYVMTYYCDHNICPMETNIPASTDTVQVNKNLHFEQIADLCNVPLDQIKSLNPQYKKQIIPGDNKPYTLRLPIEAISTFIDRQDTIFAHRADELFRNRKTVAVKEISPSTRRACLLYTSPS
;
A
#
# COMPACT_ATOMS: atom_id res chain seq x y z
N ARG A 1 -8.00 -1.16 -0.87
CA ARG A 1 -6.56 -1.36 -0.62
C ARG A 1 -5.84 -0.06 -0.95
N ASP A 2 -5.34 0.63 0.05
CA ASP A 2 -4.61 1.88 -0.09
C ASP A 2 -3.11 1.58 0.14
N PRO A 3 -2.26 1.64 -0.89
CA PRO A 3 -0.85 1.26 -0.77
C PRO A 3 -0.09 2.17 0.18
N ILE A 4 -0.42 3.46 0.22
CA ILE A 4 0.26 4.42 1.10
C ILE A 4 -0.05 4.13 2.56
N LYS A 5 -1.34 3.94 2.89
CA LYS A 5 -1.74 3.58 4.26
C LYS A 5 -1.18 2.22 4.67
N ALA A 6 -1.11 1.26 3.74
CA ALA A 6 -0.52 -0.04 4.00
C ALA A 6 1.00 0.07 4.27
N THR A 7 1.71 0.88 3.48
CA THR A 7 3.15 1.14 3.69
C THR A 7 3.42 1.81 5.03
N TRP A 8 2.63 2.83 5.41
CA TRP A 8 2.76 3.47 6.71
C TRP A 8 2.49 2.51 7.87
N ALA A 9 1.49 1.62 7.73
CA ALA A 9 1.19 0.61 8.74
C ALA A 9 2.34 -0.41 8.85
N ALA A 10 2.90 -0.85 7.72
CA ALA A 10 4.05 -1.75 7.69
C ALA A 10 5.30 -1.11 8.31
N ALA A 11 5.60 0.15 7.95
CA ALA A 11 6.74 0.88 8.51
C ALA A 11 6.63 1.04 10.04
N ARG A 12 5.43 1.36 10.54
CA ARG A 12 5.17 1.44 11.99
C ARG A 12 5.38 0.09 12.66
N TYR A 13 4.86 -0.98 12.07
CA TYR A 13 5.01 -2.33 12.61
C TYR A 13 6.49 -2.76 12.65
N LEU A 14 7.25 -2.49 11.58
CA LEU A 14 8.70 -2.76 11.54
C LEU A 14 9.44 -1.98 12.62
N LYS A 15 9.08 -0.70 12.84
CA LYS A 15 9.66 0.09 13.92
C LYS A 15 9.37 -0.51 15.29
N GLU A 16 8.12 -0.87 15.57
CA GLU A 16 7.71 -1.51 16.83
C GLU A 16 8.49 -2.83 17.07
N MET A 17 8.69 -3.63 16.01
CA MET A 17 9.51 -4.85 16.11
C MET A 17 10.99 -4.55 16.36
N TYR A 18 11.51 -3.47 15.77
CA TYR A 18 12.88 -3.05 16.01
C TYR A 18 13.10 -2.58 17.45
N ASP A 19 12.13 -1.87 18.02
CA ASP A 19 12.17 -1.44 19.43
C ASP A 19 12.20 -2.66 20.39
N ILE A 20 11.69 -3.83 19.97
CA ILE A 20 11.69 -5.08 20.73
C ILE A 20 12.99 -5.87 20.55
N TYR A 21 13.45 -6.05 19.30
CA TYR A 21 14.51 -6.98 18.96
C TYR A 21 15.89 -6.33 18.79
N GLY A 22 15.96 -5.04 18.45
CA GLY A 22 17.20 -4.30 18.20
C GLY A 22 18.02 -4.77 16.99
N ASP A 23 17.54 -5.77 16.25
CA ASP A 23 18.22 -6.39 15.11
C ASP A 23 17.29 -6.48 13.90
N TRP A 24 17.72 -5.93 12.76
CA TRP A 24 16.91 -5.90 11.53
C TRP A 24 16.64 -7.28 10.93
N ASN A 25 17.55 -8.24 11.06
CA ASN A 25 17.33 -9.58 10.56
C ASN A 25 16.21 -10.27 11.33
N LEU A 26 16.16 -10.08 12.66
CA LEU A 26 15.07 -10.57 13.51
C LEU A 26 13.76 -9.85 13.18
N VAL A 27 13.79 -8.54 12.91
CA VAL A 27 12.61 -7.76 12.53
C VAL A 27 12.02 -8.25 11.21
N ILE A 28 12.87 -8.44 10.19
CA ILE A 28 12.45 -8.97 8.89
C ILE A 28 11.90 -10.39 9.02
N ALA A 29 12.53 -11.24 9.82
CA ALA A 29 12.04 -12.57 10.14
C ALA A 29 10.68 -12.52 10.87
N ALA A 30 10.53 -11.61 11.86
CA ALA A 30 9.29 -11.41 12.60
C ALA A 30 8.16 -10.88 11.72
N TYR A 31 8.48 -10.06 10.72
CA TYR A 31 7.51 -9.60 9.73
C TYR A 31 6.91 -10.76 8.92
N ASN A 32 7.72 -11.78 8.62
CA ASN A 32 7.29 -12.96 7.88
C ASN A 32 6.52 -13.97 8.77
N CYS A 33 7.08 -14.39 9.91
CA CYS A 33 6.50 -15.49 10.70
C CYS A 33 5.79 -15.06 11.99
N GLY A 34 5.77 -13.77 12.28
CA GLY A 34 5.21 -13.18 13.49
C GLY A 34 6.16 -13.23 14.71
N PRO A 35 6.03 -12.25 15.63
CA PRO A 35 6.91 -12.12 16.79
C PRO A 35 6.81 -13.30 17.76
N GLY A 36 5.64 -13.92 17.87
CA GLY A 36 5.46 -15.11 18.70
C GLY A 36 6.32 -16.29 18.27
N THR A 37 6.53 -16.47 16.95
CA THR A 37 7.40 -17.52 16.40
C THR A 37 8.87 -17.21 16.69
N ILE A 38 9.29 -15.96 16.51
CA ILE A 38 10.65 -15.51 16.85
C ILE A 38 10.93 -15.73 18.34
N ASN A 39 10.03 -15.33 19.22
CA ASN A 39 10.19 -15.53 20.67
C ASN A 39 10.30 -17.01 21.06
N LYS A 40 9.59 -17.91 20.35
CA LYS A 40 9.74 -19.36 20.57
C LYS A 40 11.12 -19.84 20.09
N ALA A 41 11.61 -19.35 18.96
CA ALA A 41 12.94 -19.70 18.44
C ALA A 41 14.06 -19.22 19.38
N ILE A 42 13.99 -17.99 19.86
CA ILE A 42 14.91 -17.41 20.85
C ILE A 42 14.96 -18.28 22.12
N ARG A 43 13.81 -18.66 22.68
CA ARG A 43 13.76 -19.54 23.86
C ARG A 43 14.38 -20.92 23.59
N ARG A 44 14.15 -21.51 22.42
CA ARG A 44 14.78 -22.79 22.03
C ARG A 44 16.28 -22.68 21.81
N ALA A 45 16.76 -21.51 21.47
CA ALA A 45 18.18 -21.20 21.30
C ALA A 45 18.84 -20.65 22.59
N ASN A 46 18.28 -20.95 23.77
CA ASN A 46 18.80 -20.52 25.06
C ASN A 46 18.93 -18.99 25.23
N GLY A 47 18.04 -18.23 24.62
CA GLY A 47 18.00 -16.77 24.71
C GLY A 47 18.84 -16.03 23.67
N GLU A 48 19.42 -16.72 22.70
CA GLU A 48 20.17 -16.08 21.61
C GLU A 48 19.26 -15.18 20.78
N THR A 49 19.71 -13.94 20.51
CA THR A 49 19.00 -12.90 19.77
C THR A 49 19.63 -12.58 18.40
N ASP A 50 20.54 -13.39 17.94
CA ASP A 50 21.13 -13.32 16.61
C ASP A 50 20.33 -14.20 15.65
N TYR A 51 19.89 -13.64 14.50
CA TYR A 51 19.11 -14.38 13.49
C TYR A 51 19.80 -15.67 13.05
N TRP A 52 21.11 -15.64 12.81
CA TRP A 52 21.85 -16.79 12.28
C TRP A 52 21.99 -17.90 13.32
N LYS A 53 22.04 -17.54 14.59
CA LYS A 53 22.08 -18.52 15.70
C LYS A 53 20.74 -19.20 15.93
N ILE A 54 19.62 -18.47 15.73
CA ILE A 54 18.28 -19.04 15.86
C ILE A 54 17.75 -19.67 14.57
N TYR A 55 18.49 -19.58 13.47
CA TYR A 55 18.10 -19.98 12.11
C TYR A 55 17.45 -21.38 12.06
N ASN A 56 18.06 -22.37 12.72
CA ASN A 56 17.56 -23.75 12.70
C ASN A 56 16.24 -23.95 13.43
N TYR A 57 15.86 -23.02 14.31
CA TYR A 57 14.59 -23.06 15.06
C TYR A 57 13.45 -22.32 14.35
N LEU A 58 13.76 -21.65 13.23
CA LEU A 58 12.78 -20.91 12.44
C LEU A 58 12.06 -21.82 11.42
N PRO A 59 10.82 -21.47 11.02
CA PRO A 59 10.14 -22.12 9.91
C PRO A 59 10.97 -22.07 8.62
N LYS A 60 10.85 -23.11 7.78
CA LYS A 60 11.63 -23.21 6.52
C LYS A 60 11.48 -21.97 5.62
N GLU A 61 10.27 -21.43 5.52
CA GLU A 61 10.00 -20.22 4.74
C GLU A 61 10.77 -19.02 5.32
N THR A 62 10.70 -18.80 6.63
CA THR A 62 11.37 -17.68 7.30
C THR A 62 12.90 -17.75 7.20
N ARG A 63 13.45 -18.97 7.19
CA ARG A 63 14.90 -19.19 6.95
C ARG A 63 15.35 -18.69 5.57
N GLY A 64 14.50 -18.79 4.56
CA GLY A 64 14.77 -18.25 3.23
C GLY A 64 14.47 -16.77 3.08
N TYR A 65 13.60 -16.22 3.92
CA TYR A 65 13.06 -14.86 3.74
C TYR A 65 14.12 -13.77 3.96
N VAL A 66 14.90 -13.86 5.03
CA VAL A 66 15.98 -12.87 5.32
C VAL A 66 17.10 -12.92 4.29
N PRO A 67 17.66 -14.10 3.91
CA PRO A 67 18.60 -14.17 2.80
C PRO A 67 18.06 -13.62 1.48
N ALA A 68 16.80 -13.89 1.15
CA ALA A 68 16.15 -13.36 -0.04
C ALA A 68 16.02 -11.83 0.02
N PHE A 69 15.69 -11.27 1.18
CA PHE A 69 15.67 -9.82 1.39
C PHE A 69 17.05 -9.20 1.18
N ILE A 70 18.11 -9.80 1.74
CA ILE A 70 19.50 -9.33 1.57
C ILE A 70 19.89 -9.37 0.09
N ALA A 71 19.58 -10.47 -0.61
CA ALA A 71 19.86 -10.63 -2.03
C ALA A 71 19.10 -9.59 -2.88
N ALA A 72 17.81 -9.35 -2.60
CA ALA A 72 17.02 -8.35 -3.29
C ALA A 72 17.58 -6.94 -3.08
N ASN A 73 17.95 -6.59 -1.85
CA ASN A 73 18.57 -5.31 -1.54
C ASN A 73 19.91 -5.12 -2.26
N TYR A 74 20.73 -6.17 -2.31
CA TYR A 74 21.99 -6.16 -3.07
C TYR A 74 21.75 -5.92 -4.56
N VAL A 75 20.83 -6.67 -5.18
CA VAL A 75 20.51 -6.50 -6.59
C VAL A 75 19.94 -5.10 -6.87
N MET A 76 19.07 -4.59 -6.00
CA MET A 76 18.50 -3.24 -6.15
C MET A 76 19.56 -2.13 -6.01
N THR A 77 20.62 -2.36 -5.25
CA THR A 77 21.72 -1.41 -5.07
C THR A 77 22.70 -1.45 -6.22
N TYR A 78 23.02 -2.64 -6.73
CA TYR A 78 24.07 -2.89 -7.72
C TYR A 78 23.53 -3.36 -9.09
N TYR A 79 22.29 -2.98 -9.42
CA TYR A 79 21.63 -3.45 -10.64
C TYR A 79 22.41 -3.12 -11.93
N CYS A 80 23.09 -1.96 -11.97
CA CYS A 80 23.93 -1.58 -13.12
C CYS A 80 25.11 -2.54 -13.30
N ASP A 81 25.77 -2.95 -12.19
CA ASP A 81 26.92 -3.85 -12.24
C ASP A 81 26.53 -5.26 -12.73
N HIS A 82 25.26 -5.60 -12.60
CA HIS A 82 24.68 -6.85 -13.06
C HIS A 82 24.00 -6.76 -14.44
N ASN A 83 24.16 -5.65 -15.16
CA ASN A 83 23.52 -5.39 -16.46
C ASN A 83 21.99 -5.49 -16.42
N ILE A 84 21.39 -5.15 -15.29
CA ILE A 84 19.93 -5.10 -15.12
C ILE A 84 19.50 -3.67 -15.47
N CYS A 85 18.70 -3.52 -16.54
CA CYS A 85 18.15 -2.23 -16.92
C CYS A 85 16.76 -2.05 -16.28
N PRO A 86 16.52 -0.94 -15.56
CA PRO A 86 15.18 -0.60 -15.10
C PRO A 86 14.23 -0.44 -16.29
N MET A 87 13.03 -1.02 -16.17
CA MET A 87 11.98 -0.79 -17.16
C MET A 87 11.29 0.56 -16.89
N GLU A 88 10.95 1.27 -17.96
CA GLU A 88 10.09 2.44 -17.85
C GLU A 88 8.71 2.03 -17.30
N THR A 89 8.21 2.82 -16.39
CA THR A 89 6.89 2.60 -15.81
C THR A 89 5.95 3.71 -16.25
N ASN A 90 4.66 3.39 -16.44
CA ASN A 90 3.61 4.38 -16.73
C ASN A 90 3.17 5.16 -15.48
N ILE A 91 3.93 5.06 -14.40
CA ILE A 91 3.67 5.81 -13.16
C ILE A 91 4.32 7.18 -13.31
N PRO A 92 3.57 8.29 -13.11
CA PRO A 92 4.14 9.63 -13.23
C PRO A 92 5.24 9.85 -12.19
N ALA A 93 6.27 10.62 -12.57
CA ALA A 93 7.42 10.90 -11.72
C ALA A 93 7.02 11.65 -10.43
N SER A 94 5.99 12.50 -10.51
CA SER A 94 5.45 13.23 -9.37
C SER A 94 3.93 13.20 -9.35
N THR A 95 3.37 13.06 -8.15
CA THR A 95 1.93 13.01 -7.91
C THR A 95 1.57 13.87 -6.72
N ASP A 96 0.38 14.44 -6.75
CA ASP A 96 -0.19 15.15 -5.60
C ASP A 96 -1.62 14.68 -5.34
N THR A 97 -2.24 15.17 -4.27
CA THR A 97 -3.55 14.72 -3.83
C THR A 97 -4.51 15.89 -3.67
N VAL A 98 -5.75 15.66 -4.10
CA VAL A 98 -6.86 16.57 -3.88
C VAL A 98 -7.97 15.91 -3.07
N GLN A 99 -8.74 16.72 -2.31
CA GLN A 99 -9.91 16.24 -1.60
C GLN A 99 -11.15 16.34 -2.48
N VAL A 100 -11.87 15.24 -2.61
CA VAL A 100 -13.10 15.13 -3.41
C VAL A 100 -14.28 14.99 -2.45
N ASN A 101 -15.21 15.92 -2.51
CA ASN A 101 -16.38 16.06 -1.61
C ASN A 101 -17.72 15.75 -2.29
N LYS A 102 -17.71 15.27 -3.52
CA LYS A 102 -18.88 14.79 -4.27
C LYS A 102 -18.56 13.44 -4.90
N ASN A 103 -19.57 12.66 -5.26
CA ASN A 103 -19.35 11.43 -6.01
C ASN A 103 -18.71 11.74 -7.35
N LEU A 104 -17.64 11.01 -7.69
CA LEU A 104 -16.83 11.24 -8.88
C LEU A 104 -16.42 9.92 -9.52
N HIS A 105 -16.65 9.77 -10.82
CA HIS A 105 -16.19 8.62 -11.60
C HIS A 105 -14.84 8.92 -12.26
N PHE A 106 -13.98 7.93 -12.36
CA PHE A 106 -12.64 8.10 -12.95
C PHE A 106 -12.68 8.54 -14.43
N GLU A 107 -13.70 8.14 -15.19
CA GLU A 107 -13.87 8.59 -16.58
C GLU A 107 -14.09 10.10 -16.68
N GLN A 108 -14.79 10.71 -15.73
CA GLN A 108 -14.98 12.17 -15.71
C GLN A 108 -13.64 12.91 -15.60
N ILE A 109 -12.71 12.33 -14.81
CA ILE A 109 -11.37 12.87 -14.65
C ILE A 109 -10.54 12.62 -15.92
N ALA A 110 -10.59 11.40 -16.45
CA ALA A 110 -9.85 11.02 -17.65
C ALA A 110 -10.18 11.92 -18.84
N ASP A 111 -11.48 12.13 -19.07
CA ASP A 111 -11.99 12.92 -20.19
C ASP A 111 -11.60 14.41 -20.11
N LEU A 112 -11.63 15.01 -18.92
CA LEU A 112 -11.46 16.47 -18.77
C LEU A 112 -10.06 16.90 -18.28
N CYS A 113 -9.32 16.02 -17.62
CA CYS A 113 -7.94 16.29 -17.19
C CYS A 113 -6.90 15.67 -18.14
N ASN A 114 -7.34 14.98 -19.21
CA ASN A 114 -6.46 14.32 -20.17
C ASN A 114 -5.44 13.35 -19.49
N VAL A 115 -5.90 12.61 -18.47
CA VAL A 115 -5.12 11.59 -17.77
C VAL A 115 -5.61 10.21 -18.18
N PRO A 116 -4.74 9.30 -18.61
CA PRO A 116 -5.15 7.94 -18.97
C PRO A 116 -5.87 7.24 -17.82
N LEU A 117 -7.02 6.61 -18.12
CA LEU A 117 -7.85 5.96 -17.12
C LEU A 117 -7.08 4.92 -16.29
N ASP A 118 -6.19 4.16 -16.93
CA ASP A 118 -5.38 3.14 -16.26
C ASP A 118 -4.33 3.75 -15.32
N GLN A 119 -3.84 4.96 -15.63
CA GLN A 119 -2.98 5.70 -14.73
C GLN A 119 -3.75 6.16 -13.48
N ILE A 120 -4.98 6.68 -13.65
CA ILE A 120 -5.84 7.05 -12.52
C ILE A 120 -6.14 5.82 -11.64
N LYS A 121 -6.44 4.67 -12.23
CA LYS A 121 -6.66 3.40 -11.50
C LYS A 121 -5.42 2.98 -10.71
N SER A 122 -4.25 3.04 -11.33
CA SER A 122 -2.98 2.66 -10.72
C SER A 122 -2.62 3.55 -9.53
N LEU A 123 -2.89 4.85 -9.63
CA LEU A 123 -2.67 5.81 -8.55
C LEU A 123 -3.71 5.72 -7.42
N ASN A 124 -4.89 5.14 -7.70
CA ASN A 124 -6.03 5.10 -6.78
C ASN A 124 -6.64 3.69 -6.62
N PRO A 125 -5.85 2.66 -6.29
CA PRO A 125 -6.33 1.28 -6.25
C PRO A 125 -7.33 1.00 -5.11
N GLN A 126 -7.51 1.93 -4.18
CA GLN A 126 -8.51 1.85 -3.12
C GLN A 126 -9.94 1.93 -3.67
N TYR A 127 -10.18 2.57 -4.83
CA TYR A 127 -11.49 2.76 -5.42
C TYR A 127 -11.79 1.67 -6.48
N LYS A 128 -12.09 0.46 -6.03
CA LYS A 128 -12.28 -0.73 -6.90
C LYS A 128 -13.34 -0.56 -7.98
N LYS A 129 -14.37 0.27 -7.75
CA LYS A 129 -15.47 0.51 -8.70
C LYS A 129 -15.23 1.74 -9.57
N GLN A 130 -14.03 2.34 -9.52
CA GLN A 130 -13.68 3.57 -10.21
C GLN A 130 -14.56 4.78 -9.82
N ILE A 131 -15.19 4.70 -8.63
CA ILE A 131 -16.03 5.76 -8.08
C ILE A 131 -15.46 6.19 -6.74
N ILE A 132 -15.28 7.49 -6.56
CA ILE A 132 -14.94 8.13 -5.31
C ILE A 132 -16.26 8.53 -4.64
N PRO A 133 -16.60 8.00 -3.45
CA PRO A 133 -17.89 8.25 -2.79
C PRO A 133 -17.87 9.54 -1.96
N GLY A 134 -17.58 10.67 -2.60
CA GLY A 134 -17.34 11.96 -1.93
C GLY A 134 -18.54 12.55 -1.19
N ASP A 135 -19.78 12.18 -1.57
CA ASP A 135 -20.99 12.67 -0.90
C ASP A 135 -21.08 12.25 0.59
N ASN A 136 -20.44 11.15 0.98
CA ASN A 136 -20.48 10.67 2.37
C ASN A 136 -19.50 11.44 3.28
N LYS A 137 -18.30 11.72 2.76
CA LYS A 137 -17.22 12.46 3.40
C LYS A 137 -16.15 12.77 2.35
N PRO A 138 -15.26 13.75 2.58
CA PRO A 138 -14.13 14.00 1.68
C PRO A 138 -13.24 12.76 1.56
N TYR A 139 -12.87 12.45 0.32
CA TYR A 139 -11.93 11.36 -0.01
C TYR A 139 -10.75 11.91 -0.81
N THR A 140 -9.60 11.33 -0.57
CA THR A 140 -8.36 11.70 -1.26
C THR A 140 -8.29 11.06 -2.64
N LEU A 141 -8.14 11.88 -3.68
CA LEU A 141 -7.79 11.48 -5.04
C LEU A 141 -6.34 11.83 -5.30
N ARG A 142 -5.58 10.90 -5.85
CA ARG A 142 -4.21 11.11 -6.29
C ARG A 142 -4.15 11.23 -7.80
N LEU A 143 -3.50 12.29 -8.28
CA LEU A 143 -3.31 12.56 -9.71
C LEU A 143 -1.83 12.89 -10.01
N PRO A 144 -1.41 12.80 -11.29
CA PRO A 144 -0.18 13.44 -11.74
C PRO A 144 -0.20 14.92 -11.40
N ILE A 145 0.97 15.47 -11.02
CA ILE A 145 1.04 16.88 -10.57
C ILE A 145 0.54 17.86 -11.63
N GLU A 146 0.77 17.53 -12.90
CA GLU A 146 0.36 18.34 -14.06
C GLU A 146 -1.17 18.43 -14.19
N ALA A 147 -1.91 17.45 -13.70
CA ALA A 147 -3.36 17.40 -13.79
C ALA A 147 -4.08 18.06 -12.60
N ILE A 148 -3.35 18.38 -11.54
CA ILE A 148 -3.93 18.92 -10.30
C ILE A 148 -4.56 20.31 -10.52
N SER A 149 -3.86 21.24 -11.17
CA SER A 149 -4.39 22.58 -11.46
C SER A 149 -5.64 22.48 -12.33
N THR A 150 -5.58 21.69 -13.42
CA THR A 150 -6.73 21.48 -14.30
C THR A 150 -7.93 20.90 -13.56
N PHE A 151 -7.69 19.95 -12.64
CA PHE A 151 -8.75 19.37 -11.83
C PHE A 151 -9.39 20.41 -10.89
N ILE A 152 -8.59 21.23 -10.22
CA ILE A 152 -9.08 22.26 -9.29
C ILE A 152 -9.88 23.31 -10.06
N ASP A 153 -9.34 23.83 -11.16
CA ASP A 153 -9.95 24.91 -11.96
C ASP A 153 -11.27 24.48 -12.63
N ARG A 154 -11.40 23.20 -12.98
CA ARG A 154 -12.56 22.65 -13.68
C ARG A 154 -13.44 21.75 -12.83
N GLN A 155 -13.28 21.78 -11.52
CA GLN A 155 -13.91 20.82 -10.62
C GLN A 155 -15.44 20.69 -10.82
N ASP A 156 -16.15 21.81 -10.92
CA ASP A 156 -17.62 21.77 -11.12
C ASP A 156 -18.00 21.18 -12.48
N THR A 157 -17.23 21.48 -13.52
CA THR A 157 -17.44 20.89 -14.86
C THR A 157 -17.17 19.39 -14.85
N ILE A 158 -16.14 18.95 -14.14
CA ILE A 158 -15.78 17.53 -14.01
C ILE A 158 -16.90 16.78 -13.29
N PHE A 159 -17.44 17.30 -12.20
CA PHE A 159 -18.56 16.67 -11.50
C PHE A 159 -19.84 16.58 -12.33
N ALA A 160 -20.10 17.56 -13.20
CA ALA A 160 -21.27 17.55 -14.07
C ALA A 160 -21.10 16.68 -15.31
N HIS A 161 -19.86 16.42 -15.75
CA HIS A 161 -19.56 15.71 -16.99
C HIS A 161 -20.10 14.27 -16.95
N ARG A 162 -21.01 13.94 -17.86
CA ARG A 162 -21.62 12.60 -18.01
C ARG A 162 -22.19 12.02 -16.71
N ALA A 163 -22.54 12.86 -15.73
CA ALA A 163 -22.98 12.40 -14.41
C ALA A 163 -24.23 11.50 -14.50
N ASP A 164 -25.23 11.88 -15.30
CA ASP A 164 -26.46 11.10 -15.48
C ASP A 164 -26.21 9.74 -16.12
N GLU A 165 -25.25 9.65 -17.02
CA GLU A 165 -24.84 8.39 -17.65
C GLU A 165 -24.12 7.48 -16.69
N LEU A 166 -23.07 7.98 -16.03
CA LEU A 166 -22.17 7.21 -15.19
C LEU A 166 -22.77 6.79 -13.86
N PHE A 167 -23.73 7.57 -13.34
CA PHE A 167 -24.42 7.29 -12.08
C PHE A 167 -25.86 6.81 -12.22
N ARG A 168 -26.34 6.56 -13.46
CA ARG A 168 -27.73 6.18 -13.75
C ARG A 168 -28.29 5.07 -12.87
N ASN A 169 -27.47 4.06 -12.54
CA ASN A 169 -27.84 2.90 -11.73
C ASN A 169 -27.20 2.91 -10.32
N ARG A 170 -26.57 4.02 -9.90
CA ARG A 170 -25.76 4.07 -8.68
C ARG A 170 -25.91 5.40 -7.96
N LYS A 171 -27.15 5.76 -7.63
CA LYS A 171 -27.45 7.00 -6.88
C LYS A 171 -26.86 7.01 -5.48
N THR A 172 -26.57 5.83 -4.91
CA THR A 172 -25.91 5.69 -3.60
C THR A 172 -24.73 4.73 -3.70
N VAL A 173 -23.55 5.17 -3.24
CA VAL A 173 -22.37 4.33 -3.12
C VAL A 173 -22.28 3.84 -1.67
N ALA A 174 -22.59 2.55 -1.46
CA ALA A 174 -22.48 1.95 -0.14
C ALA A 174 -21.01 1.84 0.27
N VAL A 175 -20.61 2.56 1.31
CA VAL A 175 -19.29 2.46 1.94
C VAL A 175 -19.41 1.56 3.16
N LYS A 176 -18.77 0.40 3.11
CA LYS A 176 -18.70 -0.49 4.27
C LYS A 176 -17.68 0.08 5.27
N GLU A 177 -18.17 0.65 6.35
CA GLU A 177 -17.31 1.09 7.45
C GLU A 177 -16.77 -0.13 8.21
N ILE A 178 -15.45 -0.16 8.38
CA ILE A 178 -14.79 -1.16 9.21
C ILE A 178 -14.82 -0.66 10.65
N SER A 179 -15.49 -1.39 11.53
CA SER A 179 -15.56 -1.05 12.97
C SER A 179 -14.15 -1.05 13.60
N PRO A 180 -13.93 -0.29 14.68
CA PRO A 180 -12.64 -0.26 15.37
C PRO A 180 -12.16 -1.64 15.87
N SER A 181 -13.08 -2.53 16.25
CA SER A 181 -12.77 -3.91 16.64
C SER A 181 -12.23 -4.74 15.49
N THR A 182 -12.80 -4.59 14.29
CA THR A 182 -12.34 -5.27 13.07
C THR A 182 -10.97 -4.73 12.61
N ARG A 183 -10.68 -3.44 12.87
CA ARG A 183 -9.35 -2.86 12.59
C ARG A 183 -8.26 -3.50 13.47
N ARG A 184 -8.54 -3.77 14.76
CA ARG A 184 -7.59 -4.47 15.64
C ARG A 184 -7.37 -5.92 15.23
N ALA A 185 -8.42 -6.64 14.85
CA ALA A 185 -8.32 -8.01 14.36
C ALA A 185 -7.50 -8.11 13.05
N CYS A 186 -7.62 -7.13 12.14
CA CYS A 186 -6.87 -7.10 10.90
C CYS A 186 -5.36 -6.84 11.10
N LEU A 187 -4.97 -6.14 12.16
CA LEU A 187 -3.58 -5.93 12.54
C LEU A 187 -2.96 -7.16 13.25
N LEU A 188 -3.80 -8.05 13.81
CA LEU A 188 -3.37 -9.29 14.46
C LEU A 188 -3.36 -10.50 13.51
N TYR A 189 -3.92 -10.37 12.30
CA TYR A 189 -4.12 -11.49 11.38
C TYR A 189 -3.25 -11.37 10.11
N THR A 190 -1.95 -11.25 10.28
CA THR A 190 -0.97 -11.49 9.23
C THR A 190 -0.05 -12.65 9.62
N SER A 191 -0.64 -13.71 10.16
CA SER A 191 0.00 -15.02 10.17
C SER A 191 -0.71 -15.85 9.10
N PRO A 192 -0.06 -16.23 7.99
CA PRO A 192 -0.50 -17.40 7.26
C PRO A 192 -0.32 -18.60 8.17
N SER A 193 -1.37 -19.39 8.33
CA SER A 193 -1.35 -20.73 8.92
C SER A 193 -0.45 -21.67 8.15
#